data_b8f4f67848939f0e032a04fa37e12761
#
_entry.id   b8f4f67848939f0e032a04fa37e12761
#
_cell.length_a   1.000
_cell.length_b   1.000
_cell.length_c   1.000
_cell.angle_alpha   90.00
_cell.angle_beta   90.00
_cell.angle_gamma   90.00
#
_symmetry.space_group_name_H-M   'P 1'
#
loop_
_entity.id
_entity.type
_entity.pdbx_description
1 polymer ?
#
loop_
_entity_poly.entity_id
_entity_poly.type
_entity_poly.pdbx_seq_one_letter_code
_entity_poly.pdbx_strand_id
1 'polypeptide(L)'
;MEVEETSGPLTFEEFFEARRDRLFRTLCLITRSRDEAEDLAQEAFVKVLERWERVQDLEDPAGYLHRTAMNAFRSRFRRAMTAARHTLGLARPADVLEEVDDRVMAQQALGNLSPRQRAAVVLTELLGYTAEEAGSLLGVRGSTVRALNFQARAALRKRR
;
A
#
# COMPACT_ATOMS: atom_id res chain seq x y z
N MET A 1 35.70 13.45 -20.84
CA MET A 1 34.31 13.59 -21.35
C MET A 1 33.41 13.58 -20.15
N GLU A 2 33.10 14.79 -19.66
CA GLU A 2 32.23 14.98 -18.53
C GLU A 2 30.81 14.60 -18.98
N VAL A 3 30.24 13.62 -18.30
CA VAL A 3 28.81 13.33 -18.42
C VAL A 3 28.12 14.48 -17.70
N GLU A 4 27.61 15.45 -18.43
CA GLU A 4 26.66 16.41 -17.90
C GLU A 4 25.51 15.63 -17.28
N GLU A 5 25.49 15.56 -15.95
CA GLU A 5 24.28 15.24 -15.21
C GLU A 5 23.23 16.28 -15.61
N THR A 6 22.34 15.87 -16.46
CA THR A 6 21.16 16.65 -16.83
C THR A 6 20.26 16.72 -15.60
N SER A 7 20.65 17.61 -14.67
CA SER A 7 19.82 17.95 -13.50
C SER A 7 18.66 18.84 -13.95
N GLY A 8 17.81 18.27 -14.83
CA GLY A 8 16.51 18.84 -15.12
C GLY A 8 15.49 18.43 -14.04
N PRO A 9 14.35 19.11 -13.98
CA PRO A 9 13.27 18.67 -13.08
C PRO A 9 12.87 17.23 -13.42
N LEU A 10 12.61 16.43 -12.38
CA LEU A 10 12.19 15.03 -12.50
C LEU A 10 10.94 14.94 -13.39
N THR A 11 10.99 14.13 -14.44
CA THR A 11 9.82 13.89 -15.29
C THR A 11 8.88 12.87 -14.63
N PHE A 12 7.61 12.89 -15.03
CA PHE A 12 6.66 11.88 -14.54
C PHE A 12 7.09 10.47 -14.94
N GLU A 13 7.60 10.28 -16.15
CA GLU A 13 8.08 8.99 -16.66
C GLU A 13 9.21 8.43 -15.78
N GLU A 14 10.18 9.25 -15.43
CA GLU A 14 11.28 8.86 -14.53
C GLU A 14 10.76 8.51 -13.13
N PHE A 15 9.85 9.30 -12.61
CA PHE A 15 9.20 9.03 -11.32
C PHE A 15 8.40 7.72 -11.35
N PHE A 16 7.60 7.50 -12.38
CA PHE A 16 6.83 6.29 -12.59
C PHE A 16 7.73 5.05 -12.63
N GLU A 17 8.77 5.06 -13.48
CA GLU A 17 9.72 3.94 -13.60
C GLU A 17 10.44 3.63 -12.27
N ALA A 18 10.79 4.67 -11.51
CA ALA A 18 11.47 4.50 -10.23
C ALA A 18 10.56 3.96 -9.11
N ARG A 19 9.24 4.18 -9.20
CA ARG A 19 8.31 3.93 -8.08
C ARG A 19 7.30 2.80 -8.32
N ARG A 20 7.03 2.43 -9.57
CA ARG A 20 5.97 1.49 -9.92
C ARG A 20 6.11 0.13 -9.25
N ASP A 21 7.29 -0.48 -9.28
CA ASP A 21 7.50 -1.83 -8.75
C ASP A 21 7.35 -1.86 -7.24
N ARG A 22 7.91 -0.86 -6.56
CA ARG A 22 7.81 -0.77 -5.10
C ARG A 22 6.37 -0.54 -4.64
N LEU A 23 5.65 0.36 -5.30
CA LEU A 23 4.24 0.60 -4.98
C LEU A 23 3.41 -0.66 -5.22
N PHE A 24 3.59 -1.31 -6.36
CA PHE A 24 2.87 -2.53 -6.71
C PHE A 24 3.10 -3.64 -5.66
N ARG A 25 4.35 -3.89 -5.29
CA ARG A 25 4.69 -4.88 -4.26
C ARG A 25 4.05 -4.56 -2.91
N THR A 26 4.10 -3.30 -2.51
CA THR A 26 3.46 -2.82 -1.28
C THR A 26 1.96 -3.10 -1.29
N LEU A 27 1.29 -2.77 -2.38
CA LEU A 27 -0.14 -2.99 -2.54
C LEU A 27 -0.50 -4.49 -2.60
N CYS A 28 0.34 -5.31 -3.23
CA CYS A 28 0.18 -6.77 -3.21
C CYS A 28 0.21 -7.34 -1.79
N LEU A 29 1.12 -6.86 -0.95
CA LEU A 29 1.20 -7.28 0.45
C LEU A 29 -0.04 -6.86 1.25
N ILE A 30 -0.57 -5.68 1.00
CA ILE A 30 -1.75 -5.16 1.70
C ILE A 30 -3.03 -5.84 1.23
N THR A 31 -3.24 -5.93 -0.06
CA THR A 31 -4.50 -6.44 -0.65
C THR A 31 -4.53 -7.97 -0.76
N ARG A 32 -3.37 -8.61 -0.91
CA ARG A 32 -3.21 -10.01 -1.26
C ARG A 32 -3.90 -10.40 -2.58
N SER A 33 -4.11 -9.44 -3.44
CA SER A 33 -4.67 -9.60 -4.77
C SER A 33 -3.84 -8.82 -5.78
N ARG A 34 -3.29 -9.52 -6.76
CA ARG A 34 -2.51 -8.91 -7.83
C ARG A 34 -3.34 -7.93 -8.64
N ASP A 35 -4.56 -8.32 -9.00
CA ASP A 35 -5.47 -7.49 -9.79
C ASP A 35 -5.88 -6.22 -9.04
N GLU A 36 -6.21 -6.35 -7.77
CA GLU A 36 -6.56 -5.20 -6.93
C GLU A 36 -5.36 -4.25 -6.72
N ALA A 37 -4.18 -4.80 -6.50
CA ALA A 37 -2.96 -4.02 -6.35
C ALA A 37 -2.63 -3.26 -7.65
N GLU A 38 -2.79 -3.90 -8.80
CA GLU A 38 -2.58 -3.27 -10.11
C GLU A 38 -3.55 -2.11 -10.34
N ASP A 39 -4.83 -2.33 -10.08
CA ASP A 39 -5.87 -1.29 -10.20
C ASP A 39 -5.61 -0.10 -9.28
N LEU A 40 -5.23 -0.36 -8.03
CA LEU A 40 -4.89 0.69 -7.07
C LEU A 40 -3.65 1.47 -7.47
N ALA A 41 -2.62 0.79 -7.97
CA ALA A 41 -1.40 1.43 -8.46
C ALA A 41 -1.69 2.32 -9.67
N GLN A 42 -2.46 1.84 -10.63
CA GLN A 42 -2.88 2.62 -11.79
C GLN A 42 -3.68 3.86 -11.37
N GLU A 43 -4.66 3.70 -10.50
CA GLU A 43 -5.46 4.82 -9.98
C GLU A 43 -4.58 5.89 -9.30
N ALA A 44 -3.63 5.46 -8.48
CA ALA A 44 -2.72 6.35 -7.79
C ALA A 44 -1.82 7.11 -8.78
N PHE A 45 -1.23 6.43 -9.75
CA PHE A 45 -0.37 7.08 -10.75
C PHE A 45 -1.14 8.01 -11.68
N VAL A 46 -2.36 7.69 -12.07
CA VAL A 46 -3.21 8.58 -12.87
C VAL A 46 -3.48 9.88 -12.12
N LYS A 47 -3.84 9.81 -10.84
CA LYS A 47 -4.06 10.99 -10.00
C LYS A 47 -2.80 11.82 -9.80
N VAL A 48 -1.65 11.19 -9.67
CA VAL A 48 -0.35 11.87 -9.59
C VAL A 48 -0.03 12.56 -10.92
N LEU A 49 -0.23 11.89 -12.05
CA LEU A 49 -0.02 12.45 -13.39
C LEU A 49 -0.87 13.70 -13.61
N GLU A 50 -2.15 13.65 -13.26
CA GLU A 50 -3.07 14.78 -13.39
C GLU A 50 -2.62 16.03 -12.60
N ARG A 51 -1.79 15.82 -11.57
CA ARG A 51 -1.29 16.88 -10.70
C ARG A 51 0.23 17.00 -10.71
N TRP A 52 0.87 16.44 -11.73
CA TRP A 52 2.32 16.30 -11.76
C TRP A 52 3.06 17.62 -11.61
N GLU A 53 2.61 18.70 -12.24
CA GLU A 53 3.21 20.02 -12.11
C GLU A 53 3.35 20.49 -10.65
N ARG A 54 2.40 20.12 -9.81
CA ARG A 54 2.43 20.42 -8.37
C ARG A 54 3.20 19.39 -7.58
N VAL A 55 3.06 18.12 -7.95
CA VAL A 55 3.67 17.00 -7.20
C VAL A 55 5.18 16.99 -7.36
N GLN A 56 5.70 17.29 -8.55
CA GLN A 56 7.14 17.33 -8.80
C GLN A 56 7.89 18.33 -7.90
N ASP A 57 7.23 19.40 -7.49
CA ASP A 57 7.80 20.45 -6.65
C ASP A 57 7.65 20.18 -5.15
N LEU A 58 6.98 19.11 -4.76
CA LEU A 58 6.85 18.72 -3.36
C LEU A 58 8.19 18.22 -2.82
N GLU A 59 8.40 18.40 -1.53
CA GLU A 59 9.57 17.84 -0.82
C GLU A 59 9.59 16.31 -0.87
N ASP A 60 8.41 15.68 -0.84
CA ASP A 60 8.27 14.22 -0.88
C ASP A 60 7.19 13.76 -1.88
N PRO A 61 7.51 13.70 -3.18
CA PRO A 61 6.59 13.19 -4.18
C PRO A 61 6.19 11.71 -3.96
N ALA A 62 7.10 10.89 -3.45
CA ALA A 62 6.84 9.49 -3.15
C ALA A 62 5.82 9.34 -2.02
N GLY A 63 5.91 10.16 -0.98
CA GLY A 63 4.92 10.21 0.10
C GLY A 63 3.53 10.62 -0.41
N TYR A 64 3.47 11.56 -1.34
CA TYR A 64 2.22 11.93 -2.01
C TYR A 64 1.60 10.75 -2.78
N LEU A 65 2.42 10.00 -3.51
CA LEU A 65 1.99 8.79 -4.22
C LEU A 65 1.44 7.74 -3.26
N HIS A 66 2.14 7.46 -2.16
CA HIS A 66 1.68 6.51 -1.13
C HIS A 66 0.38 6.96 -0.49
N ARG A 67 0.23 8.24 -0.19
CA ARG A 67 -1.03 8.79 0.34
C ARG A 67 -2.18 8.62 -0.63
N THR A 68 -1.94 8.89 -1.90
CA THR A 68 -2.94 8.73 -2.97
C THR A 68 -3.37 7.27 -3.10
N ALA A 69 -2.42 6.33 -3.07
CA ALA A 69 -2.69 4.91 -3.12
C ALA A 69 -3.47 4.43 -1.88
N MET A 70 -3.11 4.89 -0.69
CA MET A 70 -3.82 4.54 0.55
C MET A 70 -5.23 5.13 0.60
N ASN A 71 -5.45 6.31 0.07
CA ASN A 71 -6.79 6.88 -0.08
C ASN A 71 -7.68 6.02 -1.00
N ALA A 72 -7.13 5.54 -2.11
CA ALA A 72 -7.83 4.63 -3.02
C ALA A 72 -8.14 3.29 -2.33
N PHE A 73 -7.17 2.72 -1.61
CA PHE A 73 -7.35 1.50 -0.83
C PHE A 73 -8.46 1.64 0.21
N ARG A 74 -8.44 2.71 0.99
CA ARG A 74 -9.47 3.00 2.01
C ARG A 74 -10.87 3.11 1.41
N SER A 75 -10.97 3.79 0.29
CA SER A 75 -12.22 3.97 -0.43
C SER A 75 -12.81 2.63 -0.89
N ARG A 76 -11.98 1.77 -1.47
CA ARG A 76 -12.38 0.42 -1.89
C ARG A 76 -12.71 -0.47 -0.69
N PHE A 77 -11.91 -0.42 0.36
CA PHE A 77 -12.17 -1.19 1.58
C PHE A 77 -13.52 -0.82 2.20
N ARG A 78 -13.84 0.48 2.31
CA ARG A 78 -15.14 0.92 2.80
C ARG A 78 -16.31 0.43 1.93
N ARG A 79 -16.17 0.51 0.61
CA ARG A 79 -17.19 0.00 -0.32
C ARG A 79 -17.38 -1.51 -0.20
N ALA A 80 -16.30 -2.26 -0.09
CA ALA A 80 -16.33 -3.70 0.10
C ALA A 80 -17.02 -4.09 1.43
N MET A 81 -16.72 -3.37 2.53
CA MET A 81 -17.37 -3.60 3.83
C MET A 81 -18.86 -3.26 3.80
N THR A 82 -19.26 -2.20 3.10
CA THR A 82 -20.66 -1.86 2.91
C THR A 82 -21.39 -2.91 2.07
N ALA A 83 -20.79 -3.37 0.98
CA ALA A 83 -21.35 -4.45 0.15
C ALA A 83 -21.45 -5.77 0.92
N ALA A 84 -20.46 -6.13 1.74
CA ALA A 84 -20.49 -7.33 2.58
C ALA A 84 -21.60 -7.31 3.63
N ARG A 85 -22.00 -6.15 4.11
CA ARG A 85 -23.16 -5.99 5.01
C ARG A 85 -24.49 -6.25 4.31
N HIS A 86 -24.56 -6.06 2.98
CA HIS A 86 -25.74 -6.29 2.16
C HIS A 86 -25.77 -7.69 1.51
N THR A 87 -24.62 -8.33 1.39
CA THR A 87 -24.48 -9.68 0.81
C THR A 87 -23.87 -10.61 1.87
N LEU A 88 -24.71 -11.40 2.52
CA LEU A 88 -24.27 -12.43 3.46
C LEU A 88 -23.36 -13.45 2.74
N GLY A 89 -22.07 -13.43 3.04
CA GLY A 89 -21.22 -14.62 2.97
C GLY A 89 -20.34 -14.83 1.75
N LEU A 90 -20.09 -13.87 0.88
CA LEU A 90 -19.09 -14.02 -0.19
C LEU A 90 -17.79 -13.34 0.19
N ALA A 91 -16.99 -14.03 1.03
CA ALA A 91 -15.56 -13.77 1.08
C ALA A 91 -14.97 -14.15 -0.29
N ARG A 92 -14.47 -13.17 -1.05
CA ARG A 92 -13.67 -13.46 -2.24
C ARG A 92 -12.48 -14.31 -1.81
N PRO A 93 -12.22 -15.46 -2.46
CA PRO A 93 -10.97 -16.18 -2.28
C PRO A 93 -9.84 -15.19 -2.60
N ALA A 94 -8.88 -15.06 -1.69
CA ALA A 94 -7.66 -14.34 -2.01
C ALA A 94 -7.00 -15.08 -3.17
N ASP A 95 -6.84 -14.42 -4.32
CA ASP A 95 -6.02 -14.94 -5.40
C ASP A 95 -4.63 -15.17 -4.84
N VAL A 96 -4.25 -16.44 -4.76
CA VAL A 96 -2.94 -16.83 -4.27
C VAL A 96 -1.93 -16.31 -5.27
N LEU A 97 -1.10 -15.39 -4.83
CA LEU A 97 0.03 -14.92 -5.62
C LEU A 97 1.05 -16.06 -5.72
N GLU A 98 0.98 -16.81 -6.82
CA GLU A 98 1.97 -17.80 -7.16
C GLU A 98 3.24 -17.11 -7.67
N GLU A 99 4.13 -16.76 -6.76
CA GLU A 99 5.55 -16.57 -7.08
C GLU A 99 6.39 -17.04 -5.88
N VAL A 100 7.20 -18.03 -6.17
CA VAL A 100 8.13 -18.71 -5.25
C VAL A 100 9.28 -17.74 -4.93
N ASP A 101 9.39 -17.36 -3.67
CA ASP A 101 10.62 -16.95 -2.96
C ASP A 101 10.26 -16.45 -1.56
N ASP A 102 11.18 -15.89 -0.80
CA ASP A 102 11.00 -15.32 0.56
C ASP A 102 9.73 -14.45 0.71
N ARG A 103 9.17 -13.96 -0.39
CA ARG A 103 7.88 -13.29 -0.51
C ARG A 103 6.70 -14.19 -0.15
N VAL A 104 6.76 -15.49 -0.46
CA VAL A 104 5.68 -16.44 -0.17
C VAL A 104 5.50 -16.59 1.34
N MET A 105 6.60 -16.63 2.09
CA MET A 105 6.54 -16.71 3.55
C MET A 105 5.95 -15.45 4.17
N ALA A 106 6.34 -14.27 3.68
CA ALA A 106 5.77 -13.00 4.13
C ALA A 106 4.28 -12.90 3.77
N GLN A 107 3.90 -13.30 2.57
CA GLN A 107 2.50 -13.30 2.14
C GLN A 107 1.65 -14.31 2.92
N GLN A 108 2.19 -15.49 3.21
CA GLN A 108 1.50 -16.49 4.03
C GLN A 108 1.37 -16.01 5.48
N ALA A 109 2.39 -15.37 6.02
CA ALA A 109 2.35 -14.80 7.36
C ALA A 109 1.27 -13.71 7.48
N LEU A 110 1.16 -12.84 6.47
CA LEU A 110 0.16 -11.77 6.42
C LEU A 110 -1.25 -12.28 6.10
N GLY A 111 -1.39 -13.53 5.64
CA GLY A 111 -2.65 -14.10 5.17
C GLY A 111 -3.77 -14.18 6.19
N ASN A 112 -3.44 -14.29 7.45
CA ASN A 112 -4.42 -14.36 8.55
C ASN A 112 -4.75 -13.00 9.16
N LEU A 113 -4.12 -11.94 8.65
CA LEU A 113 -4.39 -10.59 9.10
C LEU A 113 -5.56 -10.00 8.31
N SER A 114 -6.35 -9.16 8.97
CA SER A 114 -7.33 -8.33 8.26
C SER A 114 -6.61 -7.35 7.31
N PRO A 115 -7.28 -6.85 6.26
CA PRO A 115 -6.66 -5.84 5.38
C PRO A 115 -6.12 -4.62 6.12
N ARG A 116 -6.80 -4.16 7.15
CA ARG A 116 -6.35 -3.03 7.99
C ARG A 116 -5.11 -3.38 8.81
N GLN A 117 -5.05 -4.58 9.37
CA GLN A 117 -3.86 -5.05 10.09
C GLN A 117 -2.67 -5.19 9.15
N ARG A 118 -2.87 -5.75 7.97
CA ARG A 118 -1.81 -5.82 6.95
C ARG A 118 -1.29 -4.44 6.56
N ALA A 119 -2.20 -3.51 6.27
CA ALA A 119 -1.83 -2.14 5.92
C ALA A 119 -1.03 -1.47 7.03
N ALA A 120 -1.44 -1.59 8.28
CA ALA A 120 -0.72 -1.03 9.42
C ALA A 120 0.69 -1.61 9.54
N VAL A 121 0.85 -2.92 9.45
CA VAL A 121 2.16 -3.60 9.52
C VAL A 121 3.06 -3.21 8.34
N VAL A 122 2.53 -3.23 7.13
CA VAL A 122 3.31 -2.89 5.93
C VAL A 122 3.79 -1.45 5.97
N LEU A 123 2.93 -0.51 6.36
CA LEU A 123 3.30 0.90 6.45
C LEU A 123 4.36 1.15 7.53
N THR A 124 4.23 0.53 8.69
CA THR A 124 5.15 0.79 9.80
C THR A 124 6.43 -0.05 9.73
N GLU A 125 6.34 -1.34 9.48
CA GLU A 125 7.49 -2.25 9.56
C GLU A 125 8.30 -2.31 8.24
N LEU A 126 7.63 -2.22 7.08
CA LEU A 126 8.32 -2.30 5.79
C LEU A 126 8.67 -0.93 5.22
N LEU A 127 7.77 0.05 5.34
CA LEU A 127 7.98 1.39 4.79
C LEU A 127 8.54 2.38 5.81
N GLY A 128 8.60 2.00 7.09
CA GLY A 128 9.21 2.80 8.14
C GLY A 128 8.41 4.01 8.59
N TYR A 129 7.13 4.08 8.29
CA TYR A 129 6.26 5.15 8.79
C TYR A 129 6.06 5.02 10.31
N THR A 130 5.97 6.16 10.99
CA THR A 130 5.52 6.17 12.39
C THR A 130 4.05 5.77 12.48
N ALA A 131 3.57 5.40 13.66
CA ALA A 131 2.16 5.09 13.86
C ALA A 131 1.25 6.28 13.53
N GLU A 132 1.69 7.49 13.81
CA GLU A 132 0.99 8.73 13.50
C GLU A 132 0.92 8.98 11.98
N GLU A 133 2.01 8.81 11.28
CA GLU A 133 2.08 8.93 9.81
C GLU A 133 1.23 7.86 9.13
N ALA A 134 1.36 6.61 9.53
CA ALA A 134 0.54 5.51 9.03
C ALA A 134 -0.95 5.74 9.33
N GLY A 135 -1.26 6.28 10.50
CA GLY A 135 -2.61 6.67 10.87
C GLY A 135 -3.19 7.74 9.94
N SER A 136 -2.40 8.75 9.61
CA SER A 136 -2.79 9.77 8.62
C SER A 136 -3.07 9.17 7.25
N LEU A 137 -2.23 8.23 6.81
CA LEU A 137 -2.42 7.51 5.54
C LEU A 137 -3.69 6.64 5.54
N LEU A 138 -3.99 5.98 6.65
CA LEU A 138 -5.14 5.08 6.81
C LEU A 138 -6.42 5.79 7.28
N GLY A 139 -6.34 7.07 7.64
CA GLY A 139 -7.47 7.83 8.17
C GLY A 139 -7.93 7.37 9.56
N VAL A 140 -7.00 6.92 10.36
CA VAL A 140 -7.21 6.52 11.76
C VAL A 140 -6.18 7.20 12.67
N ARG A 141 -6.37 7.12 13.97
CA ARG A 141 -5.41 7.65 14.94
C ARG A 141 -4.16 6.75 15.02
N GLY A 142 -3.02 7.32 15.37
CA GLY A 142 -1.80 6.55 15.64
C GLY A 142 -1.99 5.46 16.71
N SER A 143 -2.82 5.72 17.74
CA SER A 143 -3.20 4.72 18.72
C SER A 143 -3.92 3.51 18.11
N THR A 144 -4.76 3.73 17.11
CA THR A 144 -5.41 2.64 16.36
C THR A 144 -4.39 1.83 15.57
N VAL A 145 -3.41 2.48 14.93
CA VAL A 145 -2.31 1.79 14.24
C VAL A 145 -1.52 0.91 15.21
N ARG A 146 -1.18 1.42 16.37
CA ARG A 146 -0.50 0.64 17.42
C ARG A 146 -1.32 -0.57 17.87
N ALA A 147 -2.62 -0.41 18.04
CA ALA A 147 -3.52 -1.51 18.37
C ALA A 147 -3.58 -2.56 17.25
N LEU A 148 -3.68 -2.14 15.98
CA LEU A 148 -3.66 -3.03 14.83
C LEU A 148 -2.34 -3.81 14.75
N ASN A 149 -1.21 -3.15 14.95
CA ASN A 149 0.11 -3.79 14.96
C ASN A 149 0.25 -4.78 16.12
N PHE A 150 -0.26 -4.45 17.28
CA PHE A 150 -0.27 -5.37 18.43
C PHE A 150 -1.08 -6.64 18.13
N GLN A 151 -2.28 -6.49 17.59
CA GLN A 151 -3.14 -7.61 17.19
C GLN A 151 -2.49 -8.46 16.11
N ALA A 152 -1.86 -7.80 15.12
CA ALA A 152 -1.15 -8.47 14.04
C ALA A 152 0.02 -9.32 14.57
N ARG A 153 0.84 -8.76 15.44
CA ARG A 153 1.95 -9.49 16.07
C ARG A 153 1.46 -10.68 16.89
N ALA A 154 0.37 -10.52 17.64
CA ALA A 154 -0.23 -11.62 18.39
C ALA A 154 -0.71 -12.75 17.47
N ALA A 155 -1.34 -12.41 16.34
CA ALA A 155 -1.78 -13.39 15.36
C ALA A 155 -0.60 -14.13 14.70
N LEU A 156 0.49 -13.43 14.44
CA LEU A 156 1.71 -14.01 13.85
C LEU A 156 2.44 -14.95 14.83
N ARG A 157 2.42 -14.68 16.13
CA ARG A 157 3.04 -15.53 17.14
C ARG A 157 2.33 -16.86 17.34
N LYS A 158 1.02 -16.91 17.19
CA LYS A 158 0.23 -18.14 17.36
C LYS A 158 0.53 -19.24 16.31
N ARG A 159 1.36 -18.93 15.30
CA ARG A 159 1.74 -19.85 14.23
C ARG A 159 3.09 -20.55 14.45
N ARG A 160 3.78 -20.28 15.52
CA ARG A 160 5.04 -20.98 15.86
C ARG A 160 4.79 -22.24 16.66
#